data_8881d9bb784523684af43bf391216aec
#
_entry.id   8881d9bb784523684af43bf391216aec
#
_cell.length_a   1.000
_cell.length_b   1.000
_cell.length_c   1.000
_cell.angle_alpha   90.00
_cell.angle_beta   90.00
_cell.angle_gamma   90.00
#
_symmetry.space_group_name_H-M   'P 1'
#
loop_
_entity.id
_entity.type
_entity.pdbx_description
1 polymer ?
#
loop_
_entity_poly.entity_id
_entity_poly.type
_entity_poly.pdbx_seq_one_letter_code
_entity_poly.pdbx_strand_id
1 'polypeptide(L)'
;VLYDQLFRALSSTYSTRTMLEEIQRTNTLFRGSPVYATQPATGSILGVPGVGKSSTIRRSLSLLPQVIEHEKYFDKPFFCKQILYLVVECPSDCSVKTLGLNIAVAIDKAIGSSYAKQLTTLRSAAASAIATQVKVLCLTHHVGLILIDEIQNAVATAQKNKQIKPLIKFLVELTNDTCTSAFFVGTPIAEE
;
A
#
# COMPACT_ATOMS: atom_id res chain seq x y z
N VAL A 1 -11.69 18.27 -5.20
CA VAL A 1 -10.22 18.28 -5.48
C VAL A 1 -9.53 17.04 -4.90
N LEU A 2 -9.52 16.80 -3.56
CA LEU A 2 -8.83 15.64 -2.99
C LEU A 2 -9.47 14.31 -3.44
N TYR A 3 -10.79 14.19 -3.35
CA TYR A 3 -11.52 13.02 -3.84
C TYR A 3 -11.17 12.72 -5.31
N ASP A 4 -11.16 13.74 -6.16
CA ASP A 4 -10.85 13.55 -7.60
C ASP A 4 -9.42 13.07 -7.82
N GLN A 5 -8.46 13.52 -7.00
CA GLN A 5 -7.07 13.04 -7.07
C GLN A 5 -6.97 11.55 -6.67
N LEU A 6 -7.61 11.17 -5.55
CA LEU A 6 -7.63 9.79 -5.10
C LEU A 6 -8.38 8.88 -6.08
N PHE A 7 -9.51 9.35 -6.61
CA PHE A 7 -10.29 8.63 -7.60
C PHE A 7 -9.53 8.45 -8.91
N ARG A 8 -8.83 9.47 -9.40
CA ARG A 8 -7.98 9.38 -10.59
C ARG A 8 -6.82 8.40 -10.38
N ALA A 9 -6.18 8.42 -9.21
CA ALA A 9 -5.13 7.47 -8.88
C ALA A 9 -5.63 6.03 -8.90
N LEU A 10 -6.80 5.76 -8.30
CA LEU A 10 -7.46 4.45 -8.35
C LEU A 10 -7.84 4.06 -9.78
N SER A 11 -8.47 4.97 -10.52
CA SER A 11 -8.87 4.71 -11.92
C SER A 11 -7.65 4.41 -12.79
N SER A 12 -6.56 5.17 -12.63
CA SER A 12 -5.30 4.92 -13.34
C SER A 12 -4.71 3.56 -12.98
N THR A 13 -4.73 3.18 -11.70
CA THR A 13 -4.24 1.89 -11.24
C THR A 13 -5.00 0.73 -11.90
N TYR A 14 -6.34 0.81 -11.98
CA TYR A 14 -7.16 -0.29 -12.49
C TYR A 14 -7.40 -0.26 -14.01
N SER A 15 -7.32 0.90 -14.67
CA SER A 15 -7.54 1.01 -16.12
C SER A 15 -6.53 0.21 -16.95
N THR A 16 -5.37 -0.06 -16.39
CA THR A 16 -4.24 -0.71 -17.05
C THR A 16 -3.90 -2.08 -16.47
N ARG A 17 -4.61 -2.50 -15.43
CA ARG A 17 -4.47 -3.84 -14.86
C ARG A 17 -5.34 -4.83 -15.63
N THR A 18 -4.69 -5.81 -16.26
CA THR A 18 -5.38 -7.01 -16.75
C THR A 18 -5.07 -8.20 -15.84
N MET A 19 -6.00 -9.15 -15.76
CA MET A 19 -5.80 -10.37 -14.95
C MET A 19 -4.55 -11.15 -15.39
N LEU A 20 -4.27 -11.18 -16.69
CA LEU A 20 -3.08 -11.84 -17.23
C LEU A 20 -1.79 -11.16 -16.76
N GLU A 21 -1.76 -9.83 -16.75
CA GLU A 21 -0.60 -9.08 -16.27
C GLU A 21 -0.36 -9.29 -14.77
N GLU A 22 -1.42 -9.40 -13.97
CA GLU A 22 -1.28 -9.67 -12.53
C GLU A 22 -0.77 -11.08 -12.24
N ILE A 23 -1.24 -12.08 -12.98
CA ILE A 23 -0.69 -13.44 -12.91
C ILE A 23 0.79 -13.44 -13.31
N GLN A 24 1.15 -12.72 -14.38
CA GLN A 24 2.54 -12.57 -14.81
C GLN A 24 3.38 -11.87 -13.76
N ARG A 25 2.89 -10.80 -13.13
CA ARG A 25 3.57 -10.08 -12.05
C ARG A 25 3.81 -10.97 -10.83
N THR A 26 2.81 -11.73 -10.41
CA THR A 26 2.96 -12.69 -9.31
C THR A 26 4.05 -13.70 -9.62
N ASN A 27 4.04 -14.27 -10.83
CA ASN A 27 5.07 -15.20 -11.28
C ASN A 27 6.46 -14.56 -11.34
N THR A 28 6.53 -13.28 -11.70
CA THR A 28 7.77 -12.52 -11.84
C THR A 28 8.38 -12.17 -10.48
N LEU A 29 7.57 -11.85 -9.47
CA LEU A 29 8.08 -11.67 -8.11
C LEU A 29 8.86 -12.89 -7.60
N PHE A 30 8.45 -14.10 -8.02
CA PHE A 30 9.17 -15.32 -7.69
C PHE A 30 10.34 -15.63 -8.61
N ARG A 31 10.37 -15.09 -9.83
CA ARG A 31 11.38 -15.37 -10.87
C ARG A 31 12.38 -14.24 -11.14
N GLY A 32 12.17 -13.07 -10.54
CA GLY A 32 13.12 -11.95 -10.59
C GLY A 32 13.17 -11.14 -11.90
N SER A 33 12.18 -11.27 -12.79
CA SER A 33 12.12 -10.47 -14.02
C SER A 33 11.03 -9.40 -13.96
N PRO A 34 11.31 -8.11 -14.19
CA PRO A 34 10.29 -7.06 -14.12
C PRO A 34 9.33 -7.11 -15.31
N VAL A 35 8.03 -7.01 -15.05
CA VAL A 35 7.01 -6.77 -16.07
C VAL A 35 6.45 -5.36 -15.88
N TYR A 36 6.70 -4.48 -16.82
CA TYR A 36 6.26 -3.08 -16.77
C TYR A 36 5.12 -2.86 -17.76
N ALA A 37 3.91 -2.73 -17.27
CA ALA A 37 2.79 -2.30 -18.10
C ALA A 37 2.17 -0.98 -17.61
N THR A 38 2.37 -0.58 -16.34
CA THR A 38 1.72 0.60 -15.76
C THR A 38 2.60 1.30 -14.74
N GLN A 39 2.56 2.63 -14.74
CA GLN A 39 3.17 3.43 -13.69
C GLN A 39 2.10 3.73 -12.63
N PRO A 40 2.30 3.32 -11.37
CA PRO A 40 1.41 3.68 -10.28
C PRO A 40 1.46 5.19 -10.04
N ALA A 41 0.32 5.78 -9.67
CA ALA A 41 0.29 7.17 -9.27
C ALA A 41 0.84 7.32 -7.85
N THR A 42 1.72 8.31 -7.66
CA THR A 42 2.21 8.67 -6.34
C THR A 42 1.89 10.13 -6.05
N GLY A 43 1.58 10.44 -4.80
CA GLY A 43 1.28 11.81 -4.40
C GLY A 43 1.54 12.05 -2.92
N SER A 44 1.50 13.31 -2.51
CA SER A 44 1.62 13.70 -1.11
C SER A 44 0.55 14.72 -0.73
N ILE A 45 0.07 14.62 0.50
CA ILE A 45 -0.90 15.53 1.11
C ILE A 45 -0.26 16.09 2.37
N LEU A 46 0.30 17.28 2.25
CA LEU A 46 1.00 17.94 3.34
C LEU A 46 0.17 19.12 3.87
N GLY A 47 0.21 19.33 5.16
CA GLY A 47 -0.47 20.45 5.80
C GLY A 47 -0.18 20.52 7.30
N VAL A 48 -0.37 21.68 7.92
CA VAL A 48 -0.11 21.87 9.35
C VAL A 48 -0.92 20.92 10.24
N PRO A 49 -0.46 20.63 11.45
CA PRO A 49 -1.21 19.80 12.40
C PRO A 49 -2.60 20.37 12.66
N GLY A 50 -3.59 19.53 12.88
CA GLY A 50 -4.95 19.93 13.26
C GLY A 50 -5.85 20.42 12.13
N VAL A 51 -5.38 20.60 10.89
CA VAL A 51 -6.24 21.03 9.74
C VAL A 51 -7.22 19.98 9.23
N GLY A 52 -7.27 18.79 9.86
CA GLY A 52 -8.23 17.76 9.50
C GLY A 52 -7.84 16.90 8.28
N LYS A 53 -6.54 16.79 7.95
CA LYS A 53 -6.05 15.97 6.81
C LYS A 53 -6.61 14.56 6.82
N SER A 54 -6.33 13.81 7.89
CA SER A 54 -6.76 12.39 8.02
C SER A 54 -8.29 12.26 8.02
N SER A 55 -9.01 13.22 8.63
CA SER A 55 -10.48 13.23 8.61
C SER A 55 -11.03 13.48 7.21
N THR A 56 -10.44 14.42 6.46
CA THR A 56 -10.84 14.72 5.08
C THR A 56 -10.56 13.55 4.16
N ILE A 57 -9.40 12.89 4.32
CA ILE A 57 -9.05 11.69 3.55
C ILE A 57 -10.05 10.57 3.83
N ARG A 58 -10.30 10.26 5.10
CA ARG A 58 -11.26 9.21 5.49
C ARG A 58 -12.66 9.50 4.96
N ARG A 59 -13.10 10.74 5.00
CA ARG A 59 -14.39 11.17 4.44
C ARG A 59 -14.41 11.02 2.90
N SER A 60 -13.35 11.37 2.22
CA SER A 60 -13.24 11.19 0.76
C SER A 60 -13.27 9.71 0.38
N LEU A 61 -12.55 8.88 1.12
CA LEU A 61 -12.50 7.43 0.89
C LEU A 61 -13.82 6.73 1.25
N SER A 62 -14.58 7.22 2.22
CA SER A 62 -15.87 6.64 2.58
C SER A 62 -16.94 6.73 1.48
N LEU A 63 -16.69 7.50 0.44
CA LEU A 63 -17.53 7.55 -0.77
C LEU A 63 -17.28 6.35 -1.71
N LEU A 64 -16.24 5.57 -1.45
CA LEU A 64 -15.86 4.40 -2.22
C LEU A 64 -15.97 3.14 -1.35
N PRO A 65 -16.40 1.99 -1.89
CA PRO A 65 -16.32 0.73 -1.16
C PRO A 65 -14.83 0.41 -0.90
N GLN A 66 -14.51 0.00 0.31
CA GLN A 66 -13.12 -0.40 0.61
C GLN A 66 -12.77 -1.75 -0.04
N VAL A 67 -13.75 -2.65 -0.07
CA VAL A 67 -13.60 -4.00 -0.62
C VAL A 67 -14.71 -4.27 -1.62
N ILE A 68 -14.36 -4.88 -2.73
CA ILE A 68 -15.31 -5.41 -3.72
C ILE A 68 -15.12 -6.92 -3.76
N GLU A 69 -16.20 -7.66 -3.53
CA GLU A 69 -16.20 -9.12 -3.64
C GLU A 69 -16.63 -9.52 -5.05
N HIS A 70 -15.77 -10.27 -5.73
CA HIS A 70 -16.01 -10.80 -7.05
C HIS A 70 -16.34 -12.29 -6.94
N GLU A 71 -17.44 -12.72 -7.51
CA GLU A 71 -17.85 -14.13 -7.55
C GLU A 71 -17.68 -14.74 -8.94
N LYS A 72 -17.65 -13.90 -9.96
CA LYS A 72 -17.55 -14.31 -11.36
C LYS A 72 -16.64 -13.39 -12.14
N TYR A 73 -15.92 -13.96 -13.10
CA TYR A 73 -15.20 -13.23 -14.14
C TYR A 73 -15.70 -13.74 -15.50
N PHE A 74 -16.42 -12.89 -16.25
CA PHE A 74 -17.28 -13.31 -17.34
C PHE A 74 -18.26 -14.40 -16.83
N ASP A 75 -18.32 -15.55 -17.50
CA ASP A 75 -19.19 -16.65 -17.11
C ASP A 75 -18.53 -17.72 -16.24
N LYS A 76 -17.28 -17.47 -15.79
CA LYS A 76 -16.53 -18.42 -14.97
C LYS A 76 -16.55 -18.02 -13.49
N PRO A 77 -16.68 -18.98 -12.56
CA PRO A 77 -16.52 -18.71 -11.15
C PRO A 77 -15.14 -18.06 -10.86
N PHE A 78 -15.15 -16.95 -10.17
CA PHE A 78 -13.94 -16.22 -9.80
C PHE A 78 -14.15 -15.56 -8.45
N PHE A 79 -13.57 -16.14 -7.42
CA PHE A 79 -13.71 -15.62 -6.05
C PHE A 79 -12.49 -14.78 -5.68
N CYS A 80 -12.68 -13.47 -5.59
CA CYS A 80 -11.64 -12.54 -5.21
C CYS A 80 -12.21 -11.42 -4.36
N LYS A 81 -11.52 -11.08 -3.27
CA LYS A 81 -11.75 -9.86 -2.48
C LYS A 81 -10.75 -8.81 -2.92
N GLN A 82 -11.19 -7.89 -3.76
CA GLN A 82 -10.41 -6.75 -4.23
C GLN A 82 -10.45 -5.63 -3.19
N ILE A 83 -9.30 -5.13 -2.79
CA ILE A 83 -9.17 -4.02 -1.84
C ILE A 83 -8.87 -2.74 -2.63
N LEU A 84 -9.80 -1.79 -2.67
CA LEU A 84 -9.58 -0.56 -3.40
C LEU A 84 -8.54 0.33 -2.71
N TYR A 85 -8.60 0.44 -1.39
CA TYR A 85 -7.66 1.27 -0.66
C TYR A 85 -7.35 0.72 0.73
N LEU A 86 -6.15 1.03 1.19
CA LEU A 86 -5.68 0.80 2.55
C LEU A 86 -5.21 2.13 3.15
N VAL A 87 -5.48 2.34 4.43
CA VAL A 87 -4.91 3.45 5.21
C VAL A 87 -4.02 2.85 6.27
N VAL A 88 -2.76 3.21 6.25
CA VAL A 88 -1.70 2.64 7.08
C VAL A 88 -0.94 3.77 7.74
N GLU A 89 -0.64 3.64 9.02
CA GLU A 89 0.18 4.60 9.75
C GLU A 89 1.66 4.30 9.55
N CYS A 90 2.45 5.33 9.27
CA CYS A 90 3.89 5.22 9.18
C CYS A 90 4.49 4.92 10.56
N PRO A 91 5.26 3.82 10.70
CA PRO A 91 5.82 3.45 12.00
C PRO A 91 6.89 4.45 12.45
N SER A 92 6.92 4.73 13.75
CA SER A 92 7.89 5.65 14.35
C SER A 92 9.34 5.14 14.33
N ASP A 93 9.53 3.81 14.20
CA ASP A 93 10.83 3.17 14.10
C ASP A 93 11.40 3.15 12.67
N CYS A 94 10.65 3.64 11.66
CA CYS A 94 10.99 3.60 10.24
C CYS A 94 11.34 2.20 9.71
N SER A 95 10.91 1.17 10.40
CA SER A 95 11.24 -0.21 10.05
C SER A 95 10.37 -0.71 8.89
N VAL A 96 11.02 -1.25 7.86
CA VAL A 96 10.35 -1.97 6.77
C VAL A 96 9.49 -3.12 7.30
N LYS A 97 9.97 -3.79 8.34
CA LYS A 97 9.27 -4.90 8.98
C LYS A 97 7.97 -4.43 9.64
N THR A 98 8.03 -3.34 10.41
CA THR A 98 6.86 -2.78 11.10
C THR A 98 5.85 -2.24 10.09
N LEU A 99 6.30 -1.49 9.06
CA LEU A 99 5.41 -1.01 8.02
C LEU A 99 4.74 -2.17 7.26
N GLY A 100 5.51 -3.21 6.92
CA GLY A 100 4.95 -4.40 6.28
C GLY A 100 3.89 -5.09 7.12
N LEU A 101 4.11 -5.21 8.43
CA LEU A 101 3.11 -5.74 9.35
C LEU A 101 1.88 -4.84 9.45
N ASN A 102 2.05 -3.51 9.49
CA ASN A 102 0.93 -2.57 9.50
C ASN A 102 0.08 -2.69 8.22
N ILE A 103 0.69 -2.90 7.06
CA ILE A 103 -0.04 -3.16 5.81
C ILE A 103 -0.81 -4.48 5.93
N ALA A 104 -0.20 -5.56 6.42
CA ALA A 104 -0.89 -6.84 6.61
C ALA A 104 -2.07 -6.72 7.59
N VAL A 105 -1.91 -5.97 8.69
CA VAL A 105 -3.01 -5.67 9.63
C VAL A 105 -4.13 -4.89 8.96
N ALA A 106 -3.80 -3.94 8.08
CA ALA A 106 -4.81 -3.18 7.34
C ALA A 106 -5.59 -4.08 6.37
N ILE A 107 -4.91 -5.01 5.70
CA ILE A 107 -5.54 -6.04 4.85
C ILE A 107 -6.46 -6.92 5.69
N ASP A 108 -5.97 -7.44 6.84
CA ASP A 108 -6.76 -8.29 7.74
C ASP A 108 -8.05 -7.59 8.20
N LYS A 109 -7.96 -6.30 8.55
CA LYS A 109 -9.12 -5.50 8.94
C LYS A 109 -10.12 -5.32 7.79
N ALA A 110 -9.64 -5.18 6.56
CA ALA A 110 -10.49 -4.96 5.39
C ALA A 110 -11.27 -6.21 4.99
N ILE A 111 -10.66 -7.39 5.03
CA ILE A 111 -11.25 -8.63 4.48
C ILE A 111 -11.51 -9.74 5.50
N GLY A 112 -11.19 -9.51 6.79
CA GLY A 112 -11.39 -10.49 7.86
C GLY A 112 -10.40 -11.65 7.83
N SER A 113 -9.17 -11.43 7.37
CA SER A 113 -8.11 -12.44 7.32
C SER A 113 -7.21 -12.44 8.57
N SER A 114 -6.14 -13.23 8.57
CA SER A 114 -5.18 -13.33 9.68
C SER A 114 -3.72 -13.35 9.19
N TYR A 115 -3.40 -12.65 8.14
CA TYR A 115 -2.07 -12.60 7.54
C TYR A 115 -1.02 -12.00 8.48
N ALA A 116 -1.37 -10.94 9.20
CA ALA A 116 -0.46 -10.33 10.17
C ALA A 116 -0.02 -11.32 11.26
N LYS A 117 -0.94 -12.17 11.74
CA LYS A 117 -0.62 -13.23 12.69
C LYS A 117 0.35 -14.26 12.06
N GLN A 118 0.12 -14.66 10.83
CA GLN A 118 1.01 -15.58 10.11
C GLN A 118 2.41 -14.97 9.93
N LEU A 119 2.50 -13.69 9.53
CA LEU A 119 3.76 -12.99 9.40
C LEU A 119 4.50 -12.82 10.74
N THR A 120 3.78 -12.62 11.84
CA THR A 120 4.40 -12.51 13.17
C THR A 120 4.93 -13.83 13.71
N THR A 121 4.41 -14.98 13.29
CA THR A 121 4.99 -16.29 13.64
C THR A 121 6.39 -16.47 13.03
N LEU A 122 6.69 -15.77 11.94
CA LEU A 122 8.00 -15.70 11.32
C LEU A 122 8.93 -14.68 12.03
N ARG A 123 8.98 -14.71 13.39
CA ARG A 123 9.71 -13.71 14.20
C ARG A 123 11.17 -13.51 13.78
N SER A 124 11.82 -14.55 13.28
CA SER A 124 13.20 -14.51 12.76
C SER A 124 13.30 -14.12 11.29
N ALA A 125 12.16 -13.88 10.60
CA ALA A 125 12.19 -13.54 9.18
C ALA A 125 12.90 -12.21 8.94
N ALA A 126 13.76 -12.20 7.94
CA ALA A 126 14.40 -10.99 7.47
C ALA A 126 13.35 -9.97 6.99
N ALA A 127 13.65 -8.68 7.09
CA ALA A 127 12.76 -7.62 6.61
C ALA A 127 12.40 -7.79 5.13
N SER A 128 13.34 -8.34 4.33
CA SER A 128 13.11 -8.67 2.91
C SER A 128 12.03 -9.75 2.71
N ALA A 129 11.97 -10.75 3.58
CA ALA A 129 10.94 -11.78 3.50
C ALA A 129 9.54 -11.21 3.79
N ILE A 130 9.43 -10.36 4.81
CA ILE A 130 8.18 -9.64 5.12
C ILE A 130 7.79 -8.73 3.94
N ALA A 131 8.74 -7.98 3.38
CA ALA A 131 8.50 -7.13 2.21
C ALA A 131 7.94 -7.92 1.02
N THR A 132 8.53 -9.08 0.72
CA THR A 132 8.05 -9.95 -0.37
C THR A 132 6.64 -10.47 -0.10
N GLN A 133 6.36 -10.93 1.13
CA GLN A 133 5.01 -11.40 1.48
C GLN A 133 3.96 -10.31 1.37
N VAL A 134 4.27 -9.08 1.80
CA VAL A 134 3.36 -7.93 1.66
C VAL A 134 3.07 -7.62 0.18
N LYS A 135 4.08 -7.67 -0.69
CA LYS A 135 3.88 -7.52 -2.15
C LYS A 135 2.94 -8.59 -2.69
N VAL A 136 3.13 -9.85 -2.29
CA VAL A 136 2.23 -10.96 -2.68
C VAL A 136 0.80 -10.70 -2.21
N LEU A 137 0.61 -10.26 -0.96
CA LEU A 137 -0.72 -9.93 -0.43
C LEU A 137 -1.39 -8.78 -1.22
N CYS A 138 -0.64 -7.73 -1.53
CA CYS A 138 -1.16 -6.62 -2.35
C CYS A 138 -1.59 -7.06 -3.75
N LEU A 139 -0.84 -7.98 -4.37
CA LEU A 139 -1.21 -8.55 -5.66
C LEU A 139 -2.42 -9.49 -5.56
N THR A 140 -2.43 -10.38 -4.55
CA THR A 140 -3.52 -11.35 -4.35
C THR A 140 -4.87 -10.66 -4.14
N HIS A 141 -4.86 -9.53 -3.43
CA HIS A 141 -6.09 -8.77 -3.15
C HIS A 141 -6.26 -7.53 -4.04
N HIS A 142 -5.47 -7.43 -5.12
CA HIS A 142 -5.58 -6.36 -6.12
C HIS A 142 -5.63 -4.97 -5.47
N VAL A 143 -4.77 -4.71 -4.48
CA VAL A 143 -4.77 -3.44 -3.76
C VAL A 143 -4.54 -2.28 -4.72
N GLY A 144 -5.46 -1.31 -4.75
CA GLY A 144 -5.43 -0.20 -5.69
C GLY A 144 -4.62 0.99 -5.18
N LEU A 145 -4.79 1.33 -3.91
CA LEU A 145 -4.21 2.52 -3.30
C LEU A 145 -3.78 2.24 -1.87
N ILE A 146 -2.59 2.67 -1.50
CA ILE A 146 -2.12 2.69 -0.12
C ILE A 146 -1.89 4.15 0.30
N LEU A 147 -2.60 4.59 1.34
CA LEU A 147 -2.33 5.86 2.01
C LEU A 147 -1.48 5.60 3.24
N ILE A 148 -0.33 6.26 3.30
CA ILE A 148 0.59 6.19 4.43
C ILE A 148 0.47 7.50 5.20
N ASP A 149 -0.22 7.44 6.34
CA ASP A 149 -0.42 8.59 7.23
C ASP A 149 0.75 8.78 8.17
N GLU A 150 0.92 9.98 8.70
CA GLU A 150 1.98 10.36 9.65
C GLU A 150 3.40 10.15 9.09
N ILE A 151 3.61 10.46 7.79
CA ILE A 151 4.92 10.22 7.14
C ILE A 151 6.08 11.00 7.80
N GLN A 152 5.80 12.08 8.54
CA GLN A 152 6.80 12.82 9.30
C GLN A 152 7.49 11.95 10.37
N ASN A 153 6.84 10.88 10.85
CA ASN A 153 7.47 9.93 11.77
C ASN A 153 8.72 9.31 11.14
N ALA A 154 8.66 9.01 9.84
CA ALA A 154 9.81 8.52 9.08
C ALA A 154 10.91 9.55 8.96
N VAL A 155 10.57 10.83 8.71
CA VAL A 155 11.53 11.89 8.51
C VAL A 155 12.21 12.27 9.83
N ALA A 156 11.47 12.41 10.92
CA ALA A 156 12.01 12.71 12.25
C ALA A 156 13.01 11.63 12.74
N THR A 157 12.75 10.37 12.44
CA THR A 157 13.66 9.26 12.80
C THR A 157 14.82 9.13 11.82
N ALA A 158 14.64 9.56 10.58
CA ALA A 158 15.65 9.53 9.53
C ALA A 158 16.89 10.37 9.84
N GLN A 159 16.69 11.52 10.47
CA GLN A 159 17.77 12.38 10.92
C GLN A 159 18.62 11.70 12.01
N LYS A 160 18.02 10.78 12.78
CA LYS A 160 18.69 10.06 13.87
C LYS A 160 19.24 8.69 13.46
N ASN A 161 18.58 7.99 12.53
CA ASN A 161 18.90 6.60 12.18
C ASN A 161 18.93 6.43 10.66
N LYS A 162 20.00 5.87 10.10
CA LYS A 162 20.19 5.60 8.65
C LYS A 162 19.13 4.64 8.01
N GLN A 163 17.96 4.48 8.61
CA GLN A 163 16.93 3.52 8.20
C GLN A 163 15.93 4.04 7.16
N ILE A 164 15.94 5.33 6.86
CA ILE A 164 15.00 5.89 5.87
C ILE A 164 15.24 5.34 4.46
N LYS A 165 16.50 5.13 4.07
CA LYS A 165 16.82 4.61 2.71
C LYS A 165 16.20 3.24 2.45
N PRO A 166 16.30 2.25 3.37
CA PRO A 166 15.60 0.97 3.22
C PRO A 166 14.08 1.12 3.15
N LEU A 167 13.49 2.02 3.93
CA LEU A 167 12.05 2.25 3.92
C LEU A 167 11.58 2.84 2.59
N ILE A 168 12.25 3.88 2.09
CA ILE A 168 11.94 4.48 0.78
C ILE A 168 12.11 3.44 -0.32
N LYS A 169 13.20 2.68 -0.31
CA LYS A 169 13.42 1.60 -1.27
C LYS A 169 12.27 0.59 -1.27
N PHE A 170 11.84 0.16 -0.08
CA PHE A 170 10.71 -0.75 0.05
C PHE A 170 9.43 -0.16 -0.54
N LEU A 171 9.12 1.11 -0.26
CA LEU A 171 7.93 1.78 -0.78
C LEU A 171 7.94 1.89 -2.31
N VAL A 172 9.09 2.25 -2.89
CA VAL A 172 9.27 2.32 -4.35
C VAL A 172 9.11 0.93 -4.97
N GLU A 173 9.72 -0.10 -4.39
CA GLU A 173 9.58 -1.47 -4.87
C GLU A 173 8.13 -1.96 -4.71
N LEU A 174 7.48 -1.68 -3.57
CA LEU A 174 6.09 -2.06 -3.35
C LEU A 174 5.19 -1.47 -4.43
N THR A 175 5.28 -0.16 -4.69
CA THR A 175 4.45 0.52 -5.68
C THR A 175 4.72 0.00 -7.10
N ASN A 176 5.97 -0.15 -7.48
CA ASN A 176 6.36 -0.59 -8.82
C ASN A 176 6.00 -2.06 -9.08
N ASP A 177 6.36 -2.96 -8.14
CA ASP A 177 6.17 -4.40 -8.33
C ASP A 177 4.69 -4.80 -8.27
N THR A 178 3.87 -4.07 -7.50
CA THR A 178 2.44 -4.36 -7.35
C THR A 178 1.54 -3.46 -8.19
N CYS A 179 2.10 -2.44 -8.83
CA CYS A 179 1.34 -1.35 -9.49
C CYS A 179 0.26 -0.74 -8.59
N THR A 180 0.52 -0.68 -7.29
CA THR A 180 -0.36 -0.05 -6.32
C THR A 180 0.00 1.42 -6.20
N SER A 181 -0.96 2.32 -6.34
CA SER A 181 -0.75 3.75 -6.11
C SER A 181 -0.46 4.03 -4.64
N ALA A 182 0.40 5.01 -4.36
CA ALA A 182 0.74 5.39 -2.99
C ALA A 182 0.59 6.88 -2.75
N PHE A 183 -0.06 7.24 -1.64
CA PHE A 183 -0.16 8.62 -1.19
C PHE A 183 0.40 8.75 0.23
N PHE A 184 1.22 9.79 0.40
CA PHE A 184 1.88 10.09 1.67
C PHE A 184 1.17 11.27 2.33
N VAL A 185 0.77 11.09 3.58
CA VAL A 185 0.04 12.10 4.34
C VAL A 185 0.87 12.52 5.54
N GLY A 186 1.00 13.81 5.78
CA GLY A 186 1.78 14.25 6.91
C GLY A 186 1.82 15.76 7.10
N THR A 187 2.67 16.16 8.03
CA THR A 187 2.98 17.56 8.31
C THR A 187 4.34 17.91 7.72
N PRO A 188 4.50 19.10 7.10
CA PRO A 188 5.83 19.58 6.76
C PRO A 188 6.64 19.70 8.06
N ILE A 189 7.85 19.15 8.03
CA ILE A 189 8.79 19.38 9.13
C ILE A 189 9.37 20.77 8.90
N ALA A 190 9.19 21.67 9.88
CA ALA A 190 9.92 22.92 9.87
C ALA A 190 11.40 22.59 9.94
N GLU A 191 12.19 23.03 8.95
CA GLU A 191 13.64 23.07 9.06
C GLU A 191 13.96 24.14 10.11
N GLU A 192 14.42 23.71 11.30
CA GLU A 192 15.03 24.58 12.30
C GLU A 192 16.49 24.86 11.92
#